data_c33f473aeba2f501368f50fe241f47e6
#
_entry.id   c33f473aeba2f501368f50fe241f47e6
#
_cell.length_a   1.000
_cell.length_b   1.000
_cell.length_c   1.000
_cell.angle_alpha   90.00
_cell.angle_beta   90.00
_cell.angle_gamma   90.00
#
_symmetry.space_group_name_H-M   'P 1'
#
loop_
_entity.id
_entity.type
_entity.pdbx_description
1 polymer ?
#
loop_
_entity_poly.entity_id
_entity_poly.type
_entity_poly.pdbx_seq_one_letter_code
_entity_poly.pdbx_strand_id
1 'polypeptide(L)'
;KALSRYYPVTLFSDVTDAELQNVAFKGYVNYLTEMPDVFRRSRINLNITLRSIQSGIPLRCLDIMGAGGFLMSNYQPELAQLFENGREMAMYESKEDLLDKVNYYLTHEEERKEIAYLGREKVRKEYDYKVAVQKIVEIVKTDKLS
;
A
#
# COMPACT_ATOMS: atom_id res chain seq x y z
N LYS A 1 13.45 11.55 -4.41
CA LYS A 1 13.91 12.80 -5.12
C LYS A 1 12.82 13.39 -6.03
N ALA A 2 12.16 12.63 -6.92
CA ALA A 2 11.22 13.23 -7.88
C ALA A 2 10.02 13.90 -7.19
N LEU A 3 9.32 13.18 -6.31
CA LEU A 3 8.15 13.69 -5.57
C LEU A 3 8.51 14.81 -4.61
N SER A 4 9.60 14.71 -3.89
CA SER A 4 9.98 15.69 -2.87
C SER A 4 10.33 17.07 -3.43
N ARG A 5 10.52 17.19 -4.73
CA ARG A 5 10.67 18.49 -5.40
C ARG A 5 9.37 19.29 -5.45
N TYR A 6 8.24 18.60 -5.45
CA TYR A 6 6.92 19.22 -5.66
C TYR A 6 5.99 19.07 -4.44
N TYR A 7 6.20 18.05 -3.64
CA TYR A 7 5.31 17.70 -2.53
C TYR A 7 6.08 17.44 -1.24
N PRO A 8 5.52 17.75 -0.06
CA PRO A 8 6.09 17.33 1.21
C PRO A 8 6.00 15.81 1.34
N VAL A 9 7.12 15.17 1.61
CA VAL A 9 7.23 13.71 1.75
C VAL A 9 7.67 13.39 3.19
N THR A 10 7.03 12.42 3.82
CA THR A 10 7.48 11.85 5.08
C THR A 10 8.11 10.48 4.82
N LEU A 11 9.33 10.30 5.29
CA LEU A 11 10.08 9.05 5.18
C LEU A 11 10.38 8.49 6.57
N PHE A 12 9.90 7.28 6.83
CA PHE A 12 10.22 6.54 8.06
C PHE A 12 11.46 5.68 7.79
N SER A 13 12.60 6.15 8.25
CA SER A 13 13.90 5.51 8.02
C SER A 13 14.89 5.98 9.06
N ASP A 14 15.78 5.08 9.48
CA ASP A 14 16.93 5.41 10.34
C ASP A 14 18.06 6.07 9.54
N VAL A 15 18.01 5.99 8.21
CA VAL A 15 18.97 6.62 7.31
C VAL A 15 18.40 7.91 6.77
N THR A 16 19.16 9.00 6.93
CA THR A 16 18.84 10.31 6.38
C THR A 16 19.70 10.60 5.15
N ASP A 17 19.14 11.28 4.17
CA ASP A 17 19.88 11.75 2.99
C ASP A 17 19.71 13.28 2.89
N ALA A 18 20.81 13.99 3.09
CA ALA A 18 20.83 15.45 3.08
C ALA A 18 20.54 16.06 1.69
N GLU A 19 20.67 15.27 0.62
CA GLU A 19 20.32 15.71 -0.72
C GLU A 19 18.80 15.74 -1.00
N LEU A 20 18.01 15.13 -0.13
CA LEU A 20 16.55 15.10 -0.28
C LEU A 20 15.93 16.36 0.32
N GLN A 21 15.48 17.25 -0.56
CA GLN A 21 14.75 18.45 -0.17
C GLN A 21 13.28 18.11 0.12
N ASN A 22 12.64 18.86 1.03
CA ASN A 22 11.23 18.74 1.36
C ASN A 22 10.82 17.33 1.84
N VAL A 23 11.73 16.66 2.54
CA VAL A 23 11.50 15.35 3.16
C VAL A 23 11.62 15.46 4.67
N ALA A 24 10.56 15.09 5.38
CA ALA A 24 10.57 14.92 6.82
C ALA A 24 10.99 13.49 7.15
N PHE A 25 12.19 13.34 7.70
CA PHE A 25 12.66 12.05 8.19
C PHE A 25 12.07 11.80 9.59
N LYS A 26 11.33 10.72 9.73
CA LYS A 26 10.83 10.18 10.98
C LYS A 26 11.57 8.87 11.25
N GLY A 27 12.19 8.75 12.41
CA GLY A 27 12.90 7.55 12.79
C GLY A 27 12.00 6.32 12.95
N TYR A 28 12.35 5.46 13.88
CA TYR A 28 11.57 4.25 14.16
C TYR A 28 10.13 4.58 14.59
N VAL A 29 9.20 3.84 14.02
CA VAL A 29 7.79 3.83 14.40
C VAL A 29 7.39 2.38 14.66
N ASN A 30 6.68 2.13 15.75
CA ASN A 30 6.21 0.77 16.05
C ASN A 30 5.25 0.31 14.97
N TYR A 31 5.65 -0.76 14.25
CA TYR A 31 4.93 -1.23 13.08
C TYR A 31 3.54 -1.78 13.40
N LEU A 32 3.36 -2.38 14.58
CA LEU A 32 2.10 -3.01 14.96
C LEU A 32 1.10 -2.01 15.56
N THR A 33 1.58 -1.01 16.29
CA THR A 33 0.72 -0.11 17.07
C THR A 33 0.57 1.28 16.49
N GLU A 34 1.61 1.81 15.85
CA GLU A 34 1.65 3.20 15.37
C GLU A 34 1.55 3.31 13.85
N MET A 35 2.17 2.38 13.11
CA MET A 35 2.20 2.45 11.64
C MET A 35 0.80 2.37 10.99
N PRO A 36 -0.18 1.60 11.48
CA PRO A 36 -1.54 1.63 10.92
C PRO A 36 -2.18 3.03 10.94
N ASP A 37 -1.93 3.81 11.99
CA ASP A 37 -2.41 5.20 12.06
C ASP A 37 -1.69 6.11 11.07
N VAL A 38 -0.40 5.90 10.87
CA VAL A 38 0.38 6.61 9.84
C VAL A 38 -0.21 6.33 8.45
N PHE A 39 -0.46 5.06 8.12
CA PHE A 39 -1.06 4.69 6.84
C PHE A 39 -2.42 5.34 6.61
N ARG A 40 -3.28 5.32 7.62
CA ARG A 40 -4.62 5.88 7.54
C ARG A 40 -4.63 7.41 7.42
N ARG A 41 -3.71 8.11 8.09
CA ARG A 41 -3.63 9.58 8.09
C ARG A 41 -2.88 10.14 6.90
N SER A 42 -2.05 9.34 6.25
CA SER A 42 -1.32 9.76 5.05
C SER A 42 -2.28 9.86 3.87
N ARG A 43 -2.18 10.96 3.11
CA ARG A 43 -3.01 11.13 1.91
C ARG A 43 -2.69 10.08 0.86
N ILE A 44 -1.42 9.80 0.65
CA ILE A 44 -0.92 8.77 -0.27
C ILE A 44 0.18 7.99 0.45
N ASN A 45 0.06 6.68 0.45
CA ASN A 45 1.09 5.76 0.91
C ASN A 45 1.78 5.15 -0.31
N LEU A 46 3.06 5.48 -0.48
CA LEU A 46 3.84 5.01 -1.61
C LEU A 46 4.56 3.71 -1.27
N ASN A 47 4.34 2.69 -2.07
CA ASN A 47 5.14 1.47 -2.06
C ASN A 47 6.00 1.40 -3.31
N ILE A 48 7.29 1.13 -3.13
CA ILE A 48 8.24 0.94 -4.21
C ILE A 48 8.87 -0.42 -4.05
N THR A 49 8.54 -1.33 -4.95
CA THR A 49 9.16 -2.65 -5.00
C THR A 49 10.26 -2.66 -6.04
N LEU A 50 11.44 -3.15 -5.66
CA LEU A 50 12.55 -3.28 -6.58
C LEU A 50 12.26 -4.34 -7.65
N ARG A 51 12.69 -4.10 -8.88
CA ARG A 51 12.50 -5.02 -10.02
C ARG A 51 13.17 -6.38 -9.83
N SER A 52 14.11 -6.49 -8.90
CA SER A 52 14.77 -7.76 -8.56
C SER A 52 13.89 -8.72 -7.75
N ILE A 53 12.80 -8.23 -7.17
CA ILE A 53 11.83 -9.06 -6.45
C ILE A 53 10.76 -9.47 -7.47
N GLN A 54 10.90 -10.66 -8.01
CA GLN A 54 10.07 -11.14 -9.14
C GLN A 54 8.81 -11.88 -8.72
N SER A 55 8.58 -12.13 -7.45
CA SER A 55 7.40 -12.88 -7.00
C SER A 55 6.93 -12.45 -5.61
N GLY A 56 5.64 -12.52 -5.40
CA GLY A 56 4.96 -12.28 -4.14
C GLY A 56 4.40 -10.86 -3.98
N ILE A 57 3.29 -10.79 -3.25
CA ILE A 57 2.70 -9.51 -2.88
C ILE A 57 3.48 -8.97 -1.70
N PRO A 58 3.98 -7.72 -1.76
CA PRO A 58 4.57 -7.11 -0.59
C PRO A 58 3.52 -7.02 0.54
N LEU A 59 3.78 -7.65 1.67
CA LEU A 59 2.88 -7.61 2.84
C LEU A 59 2.54 -6.17 3.24
N ARG A 60 3.46 -5.24 3.04
CA ARG A 60 3.23 -3.80 3.27
C ARG A 60 2.05 -3.25 2.46
N CYS A 61 1.81 -3.72 1.24
CA CYS A 61 0.65 -3.31 0.45
C CYS A 61 -0.65 -3.70 1.14
N LEU A 62 -0.73 -4.93 1.66
CA LEU A 62 -1.88 -5.41 2.41
C LEU A 62 -2.05 -4.67 3.74
N ASP A 63 -0.95 -4.35 4.43
CA ASP A 63 -0.98 -3.59 5.68
C ASP A 63 -1.49 -2.17 5.47
N ILE A 64 -1.05 -1.49 4.41
CA ILE A 64 -1.51 -0.13 4.06
C ILE A 64 -3.02 -0.15 3.78
N MET A 65 -3.47 -1.04 2.91
CA MET A 65 -4.88 -1.14 2.54
C MET A 65 -5.74 -1.61 3.71
N GLY A 66 -5.29 -2.61 4.46
CA GLY A 66 -5.98 -3.12 5.64
C GLY A 66 -6.17 -2.08 6.75
N ALA A 67 -5.24 -1.17 6.89
CA ALA A 67 -5.34 -0.02 7.80
C ALA A 67 -6.29 1.09 7.30
N GLY A 68 -6.74 1.02 6.05
CA GLY A 68 -7.58 2.04 5.41
C GLY A 68 -6.79 3.16 4.73
N GLY A 69 -5.49 2.94 4.46
CA GLY A 69 -4.64 3.86 3.73
C GLY A 69 -4.85 3.75 2.21
N PHE A 70 -4.70 4.88 1.51
CA PHE A 70 -4.64 4.87 0.05
C PHE A 70 -3.25 4.39 -0.40
N LEU A 71 -3.20 3.26 -1.11
CA LEU A 71 -1.99 2.66 -1.63
C LEU A 71 -1.72 3.13 -3.06
N MET A 72 -0.50 3.60 -3.30
CA MET A 72 0.05 3.80 -4.65
C MET A 72 1.35 3.00 -4.78
N SER A 73 1.41 2.08 -5.73
CA SER A 73 2.57 1.21 -5.95
C SER A 73 3.06 1.28 -7.39
N ASN A 74 4.35 1.05 -7.60
CA ASN A 74 4.80 0.75 -8.95
C ASN A 74 4.12 -0.52 -9.46
N TYR A 75 3.91 -0.59 -10.78
CA TYR A 75 3.23 -1.73 -11.40
C TYR A 75 3.92 -3.05 -11.05
N GLN A 76 3.12 -4.01 -10.62
CA GLN A 76 3.52 -5.38 -10.35
C GLN A 76 2.42 -6.31 -10.85
N PRO A 77 2.76 -7.33 -11.67
CA PRO A 77 1.76 -8.23 -12.24
C PRO A 77 0.90 -8.93 -11.19
N GLU A 78 1.49 -9.33 -10.07
CA GLU A 78 0.78 -10.01 -8.99
C GLU A 78 -0.25 -9.09 -8.30
N LEU A 79 0.11 -7.84 -8.04
CA LEU A 79 -0.84 -6.85 -7.51
C LEU A 79 -1.97 -6.56 -8.51
N ALA A 80 -1.64 -6.47 -9.80
CA ALA A 80 -2.61 -6.21 -10.85
C ALA A 80 -3.61 -7.37 -11.07
N GLN A 81 -3.21 -8.60 -10.75
CA GLN A 81 -4.11 -9.75 -10.78
C GLN A 81 -5.09 -9.78 -9.61
N LEU A 82 -4.72 -9.21 -8.48
CA LEU A 82 -5.49 -9.29 -7.24
C LEU A 82 -6.30 -8.03 -6.94
N PHE A 83 -5.81 -6.87 -7.38
CA PHE A 83 -6.43 -5.58 -7.12
C PHE A 83 -6.62 -4.80 -8.41
N GLU A 84 -7.80 -4.21 -8.55
CA GLU A 84 -8.12 -3.37 -9.70
C GLU A 84 -7.49 -1.99 -9.56
N ASN A 85 -6.60 -1.65 -10.51
CA ASN A 85 -5.95 -0.34 -10.56
C ASN A 85 -6.98 0.77 -10.81
N GLY A 86 -6.95 1.81 -10.00
CA GLY A 86 -7.89 2.94 -10.04
C GLY A 86 -9.20 2.69 -9.31
N ARG A 87 -9.39 1.52 -8.69
CA ARG A 87 -10.59 1.18 -7.92
C ARG A 87 -10.30 0.74 -6.49
N GLU A 88 -9.31 -0.10 -6.30
CA GLU A 88 -8.94 -0.65 -4.98
C GLU A 88 -7.58 -0.15 -4.52
N MET A 89 -6.76 0.26 -5.46
CA MET A 89 -5.47 0.89 -5.27
C MET A 89 -5.06 1.65 -6.54
N ALA A 90 -3.97 2.39 -6.51
CA ALA A 90 -3.37 3.01 -7.69
C ALA A 90 -2.02 2.39 -8.03
N MET A 91 -1.75 2.16 -9.31
CA MET A 91 -0.45 1.73 -9.81
C MET A 91 0.11 2.74 -10.79
N TYR A 92 1.44 2.90 -10.80
CA TYR A 92 2.16 3.73 -11.75
C TYR A 92 3.26 2.93 -12.46
N GLU A 93 3.57 3.27 -13.70
CA GLU A 93 4.53 2.56 -14.55
C GLU A 93 5.81 3.35 -14.81
N SER A 94 5.76 4.68 -14.72
CA SER A 94 6.89 5.57 -14.92
C SER A 94 6.95 6.66 -13.86
N LYS A 95 8.04 7.41 -13.86
CA LYS A 95 8.21 8.57 -12.98
C LYS A 95 7.20 9.69 -13.33
N GLU A 96 6.95 9.90 -14.60
CA GLU A 96 6.00 10.88 -15.11
C GLU A 96 4.58 10.49 -14.69
N ASP A 97 4.19 9.24 -14.88
CA ASP A 97 2.91 8.68 -14.46
C ASP A 97 2.71 8.78 -12.94
N LEU A 98 3.77 8.54 -12.15
CA LEU A 98 3.73 8.75 -10.70
C LEU A 98 3.40 10.19 -10.33
N LEU A 99 4.06 11.16 -10.95
CA LEU A 99 3.85 12.59 -10.66
C LEU A 99 2.43 13.02 -11.05
N ASP A 100 1.95 12.59 -12.20
CA ASP A 100 0.59 12.89 -12.68
C ASP A 100 -0.47 12.29 -11.74
N LYS A 101 -0.32 11.04 -11.35
CA LYS A 101 -1.24 10.36 -10.42
C LYS A 101 -1.21 10.95 -9.02
N VAL A 102 -0.05 11.31 -8.50
CA VAL A 102 0.04 12.00 -7.22
C VAL A 102 -0.70 13.33 -7.26
N ASN A 103 -0.48 14.14 -8.28
CA ASN A 103 -1.20 15.40 -8.46
C ASN A 103 -2.72 15.18 -8.57
N TYR A 104 -3.14 14.20 -9.36
CA TYR A 104 -4.55 13.84 -9.54
C TYR A 104 -5.21 13.47 -8.21
N TYR A 105 -4.68 12.49 -7.49
CA TYR A 105 -5.28 12.00 -6.26
C TYR A 105 -5.16 12.96 -5.06
N LEU A 106 -4.22 13.88 -5.07
CA LEU A 106 -4.18 14.96 -4.07
C LEU A 106 -5.31 15.98 -4.26
N THR A 107 -5.79 16.15 -5.50
CA THR A 107 -6.89 17.07 -5.84
C THR A 107 -8.26 16.39 -5.91
N HIS A 108 -8.33 15.06 -6.00
CA HIS A 108 -9.55 14.26 -6.04
C HIS A 108 -9.73 13.46 -4.74
N GLU A 109 -9.99 14.17 -3.67
CA GLU A 109 -10.01 13.59 -2.32
C GLU A 109 -11.11 12.53 -2.13
N GLU A 110 -12.29 12.76 -2.65
CA GLU A 110 -13.41 11.82 -2.48
C GLU A 110 -13.15 10.51 -3.24
N GLU A 111 -12.65 10.57 -4.45
CA GLU A 111 -12.26 9.39 -5.21
C GLU A 111 -11.13 8.62 -4.52
N ARG A 112 -10.13 9.33 -4.00
CA ARG A 112 -9.03 8.73 -3.24
C ARG A 112 -9.53 8.00 -1.99
N LYS A 113 -10.47 8.59 -1.25
CA LYS A 113 -11.08 7.96 -0.08
C LYS A 113 -11.90 6.73 -0.44
N GLU A 114 -12.64 6.78 -1.54
CA GLU A 114 -13.42 5.64 -2.03
C GLU A 114 -12.51 4.47 -2.41
N ILE A 115 -11.43 4.74 -3.13
CA ILE A 115 -10.43 3.71 -3.49
C ILE A 115 -9.82 3.09 -2.22
N ALA A 116 -9.44 3.90 -1.24
CA ALA A 116 -8.91 3.40 0.02
C ALA A 116 -9.92 2.54 0.78
N TYR A 117 -11.18 2.91 0.77
CA TYR A 117 -12.27 2.14 1.36
C TYR A 117 -12.46 0.79 0.66
N LEU A 118 -12.55 0.77 -0.66
CA LEU A 118 -12.72 -0.47 -1.44
C LEU A 118 -11.52 -1.41 -1.28
N GLY A 119 -10.30 -0.89 -1.29
CA GLY A 119 -9.09 -1.67 -1.02
C GLY A 119 -9.09 -2.29 0.37
N ARG A 120 -9.49 -1.54 1.39
CA ARG A 120 -9.62 -2.03 2.76
C ARG A 120 -10.66 -3.16 2.87
N GLU A 121 -11.84 -2.97 2.29
CA GLU A 121 -12.91 -3.97 2.33
C GLU A 121 -12.48 -5.28 1.66
N LYS A 122 -11.79 -5.20 0.53
CA LYS A 122 -11.26 -6.38 -0.14
C LYS A 122 -10.21 -7.11 0.68
N VAL A 123 -9.26 -6.39 1.26
CA VAL A 123 -8.22 -6.98 2.13
C VAL A 123 -8.86 -7.66 3.33
N ARG A 124 -9.81 -7.04 3.98
CA ARG A 124 -10.53 -7.63 5.12
C ARG A 124 -11.29 -8.88 4.74
N LYS A 125 -11.94 -8.89 3.59
CA LYS A 125 -12.74 -10.02 3.13
C LYS A 125 -11.89 -11.21 2.70
N GLU A 126 -10.79 -10.97 2.00
CA GLU A 126 -10.03 -12.01 1.32
C GLU A 126 -8.72 -12.38 2.01
N TYR A 127 -8.11 -11.45 2.76
CA TYR A 127 -6.75 -11.57 3.32
C TYR A 127 -6.69 -11.40 4.84
N ASP A 128 -7.83 -11.27 5.53
CA ASP A 128 -7.85 -11.25 6.99
C ASP A 128 -7.32 -12.60 7.52
N TYR A 129 -6.51 -12.53 8.57
CA TYR A 129 -5.97 -13.70 9.26
C TYR A 129 -7.06 -14.70 9.65
N LYS A 130 -8.24 -14.24 10.10
CA LYS A 130 -9.39 -15.09 10.42
C LYS A 130 -9.89 -15.88 9.21
N VAL A 131 -9.94 -15.23 8.03
CA VAL A 131 -10.34 -15.90 6.78
C VAL A 131 -9.31 -16.95 6.37
N ALA A 132 -8.02 -16.64 6.51
CA ALA A 132 -6.94 -17.58 6.23
C ALA A 132 -7.01 -18.81 7.14
N VAL A 133 -7.22 -18.61 8.44
CA VAL A 133 -7.37 -19.71 9.43
C VAL A 133 -8.61 -20.54 9.14
N GLN A 134 -9.74 -19.94 8.82
CA GLN A 134 -10.96 -20.67 8.44
C GLN A 134 -10.75 -21.56 7.22
N LYS A 135 -10.10 -21.05 6.16
CA LYS A 135 -9.75 -21.85 4.97
C LYS A 135 -8.85 -23.03 5.31
N ILE A 136 -7.85 -22.84 6.16
CA ILE A 136 -6.98 -23.94 6.63
C ILE A 136 -7.78 -25.00 7.38
N VAL A 137 -8.66 -24.59 8.29
CA VAL A 137 -9.50 -25.49 9.07
C VAL A 137 -10.45 -26.30 8.17
N GLU A 138 -11.03 -25.68 7.15
CA GLU A 138 -11.88 -26.35 6.17
C GLU A 138 -11.12 -27.40 5.37
N ILE A 139 -9.91 -27.08 4.88
CA ILE A 139 -9.04 -28.01 4.16
C ILE A 139 -8.72 -29.23 5.05
N VAL A 140 -8.29 -29.02 6.28
CA VAL A 140 -7.96 -30.08 7.23
C VAL A 140 -9.16 -30.97 7.55
N LYS A 141 -10.37 -30.40 7.64
CA LYS A 141 -11.60 -31.18 7.84
C LYS A 141 -11.93 -32.04 6.62
N THR A 142 -11.76 -31.52 5.42
CA THR A 142 -12.04 -32.22 4.17
C THR A 142 -11.07 -33.40 3.97
N ASP A 143 -9.79 -33.22 4.27
CA ASP A 143 -8.78 -34.28 4.17
C ASP A 143 -8.99 -35.42 5.19
N LYS A 144 -9.61 -35.13 6.32
CA LYS A 144 -9.95 -36.17 7.32
C LYS A 144 -11.20 -37.00 6.99
N LEU A 145 -12.00 -36.54 6.04
CA LEU A 145 -13.23 -37.22 5.58
C LEU A 145 -13.03 -38.03 4.30
N SER A 146 -11.86 -37.94 3.73
CA SER A 146 -11.39 -38.76 2.61
C SER A 146 -10.42 -39.85 3.09
#